data_350f7caeb4f27f6f68c64d22a92c4bbe
#
_entry.id   350f7caeb4f27f6f68c64d22a92c4bbe
#
_cell.length_a   1.000
_cell.length_b   1.000
_cell.length_c   1.000
_cell.angle_alpha   90.00
_cell.angle_beta   90.00
_cell.angle_gamma   90.00
#
_symmetry.space_group_name_H-M   'P 1'
#
loop_
_entity.id
_entity.type
_entity.pdbx_description
1 polymer ?
#
loop_
_entity_poly.entity_id
_entity_poly.type
_entity_poly.pdbx_seq_one_letter_code
_entity_poly.pdbx_strand_id
1 'polypeptide(L)'
;MPIESVAAAKRGRKYRQHGAMEYTQAPVDLNAVRQYRLGRLRQQMELADVAGLLLFDQINTRYATDITNMQVWCSHYETRCVFIALDGPVVLFDYANLPHLAEGMPGIDEYRTIPGFYFFAASYHSEPRAKLFADQIYDLMRSHGGGNMRLAV
;
A
#
# COMPACT_ATOMS: atom_id res chain seq x y z
N MET A 1 -15.81 38.64 20.26
CA MET A 1 -15.06 38.91 19.01
C MET A 1 -15.13 37.67 18.15
N PRO A 2 -15.74 37.70 16.98
CA PRO A 2 -15.79 36.51 16.10
C PRO A 2 -14.45 36.34 15.38
N ILE A 3 -13.97 35.11 15.35
CA ILE A 3 -12.78 34.70 14.58
C ILE A 3 -13.25 34.61 13.13
N GLU A 4 -12.86 35.55 12.29
CA GLU A 4 -13.11 35.53 10.87
C GLU A 4 -12.35 34.34 10.24
N SER A 5 -13.09 33.52 9.51
CA SER A 5 -12.55 32.41 8.73
C SER A 5 -11.65 32.94 7.61
N VAL A 6 -10.36 32.67 7.69
CA VAL A 6 -9.42 32.91 6.60
C VAL A 6 -9.71 31.88 5.53
N ALA A 7 -10.48 32.25 4.53
CA ALA A 7 -10.61 31.49 3.29
C ALA A 7 -9.22 31.43 2.63
N ALA A 8 -8.56 30.31 2.71
CA ALA A 8 -7.29 30.07 2.03
C ALA A 8 -7.54 30.07 0.51
N ALA A 9 -7.26 31.18 -0.12
CA ALA A 9 -7.23 31.27 -1.57
C ALA A 9 -6.17 30.30 -2.09
N LYS A 10 -6.62 29.28 -2.83
CA LYS A 10 -5.76 28.40 -3.60
C LYS A 10 -5.03 29.23 -4.67
N ARG A 11 -3.92 29.82 -4.30
CA ARG A 11 -2.98 30.40 -5.27
C ARG A 11 -2.17 29.27 -5.88
N GLY A 12 -2.58 28.78 -7.05
CA GLY A 12 -1.75 27.95 -7.88
C GLY A 12 -0.41 28.66 -8.12
N ARG A 13 0.71 28.03 -7.75
CA ARG A 13 2.04 28.55 -8.06
C ARG A 13 2.20 28.56 -9.59
N LYS A 14 2.21 29.77 -10.16
CA LYS A 14 2.61 29.98 -11.57
C LYS A 14 4.13 29.86 -11.65
N TYR A 15 4.63 28.73 -12.16
CA TYR A 15 6.02 28.66 -12.58
C TYR A 15 6.14 29.32 -13.96
N ARG A 16 6.76 30.50 -14.03
CA ARG A 16 7.20 31.09 -15.29
C ARG A 16 8.49 30.40 -15.72
N GLN A 17 8.43 29.48 -16.68
CA GLN A 17 9.57 29.10 -17.49
C GLN A 17 9.66 30.02 -18.69
N HIS A 18 10.88 30.30 -19.17
CA HIS A 18 11.17 31.12 -20.34
C HIS A 18 10.42 30.58 -21.56
N GLY A 19 9.48 31.39 -22.10
CA GLY A 19 8.73 31.05 -23.31
C GLY A 19 7.35 30.45 -23.01
N ALA A 20 6.48 31.23 -22.45
CA ALA A 20 5.05 31.06 -22.25
C ALA A 20 4.34 29.92 -23.00
N MET A 21 4.35 28.72 -22.46
CA MET A 21 3.23 27.79 -22.60
C MET A 21 2.57 27.61 -21.22
N GLU A 22 1.35 28.08 -21.12
CA GLU A 22 0.51 27.85 -19.94
C GLU A 22 -0.01 26.40 -20.03
N TYR A 23 0.71 25.46 -19.40
CA TYR A 23 0.21 24.08 -19.29
C TYR A 23 -0.89 24.06 -18.23
N THR A 24 -2.12 24.11 -18.66
CA THR A 24 -3.26 23.77 -17.82
C THR A 24 -3.34 22.24 -17.79
N GLN A 25 -2.70 21.60 -16.82
CA GLN A 25 -2.91 20.17 -16.62
C GLN A 25 -4.34 19.95 -16.15
N ALA A 26 -5.07 19.10 -16.86
CA ALA A 26 -6.36 18.61 -16.39
C ALA A 26 -6.17 17.91 -15.02
N PRO A 27 -7.12 18.02 -14.10
CA PRO A 27 -7.05 17.30 -12.83
C PRO A 27 -6.97 15.80 -13.09
N VAL A 28 -5.99 15.14 -12.46
CA VAL A 28 -5.81 13.69 -12.59
C VAL A 28 -6.85 12.99 -11.71
N ASP A 29 -7.60 12.06 -12.27
CA ASP A 29 -8.46 11.16 -11.51
C ASP A 29 -7.59 10.08 -10.83
N LEU A 30 -7.27 10.33 -9.56
CA LEU A 30 -6.45 9.42 -8.77
C LEU A 30 -7.13 8.06 -8.53
N ASN A 31 -8.45 8.00 -8.49
CA ASN A 31 -9.16 6.73 -8.30
C ASN A 31 -9.05 5.86 -9.55
N ALA A 32 -9.20 6.44 -10.73
CA ALA A 32 -8.97 5.72 -11.98
C ALA A 32 -7.52 5.20 -12.08
N VAL A 33 -6.53 5.98 -11.64
CA VAL A 33 -5.12 5.55 -11.61
C VAL A 33 -4.92 4.38 -10.65
N ARG A 34 -5.51 4.41 -9.45
CA ARG A 34 -5.42 3.33 -8.46
C ARG A 34 -6.04 2.03 -8.98
N GLN A 35 -7.24 2.13 -9.52
CA GLN A 35 -7.93 0.97 -10.13
C GLN A 35 -7.14 0.38 -11.30
N TYR A 36 -6.59 1.21 -12.16
CA TYR A 36 -5.75 0.77 -13.27
C TYR A 36 -4.50 0.03 -12.79
N ARG A 37 -3.80 0.54 -11.78
CA ARG A 37 -2.59 -0.11 -11.22
C ARG A 37 -2.92 -1.46 -10.60
N LEU A 38 -3.97 -1.54 -9.76
CA LEU A 38 -4.40 -2.78 -9.13
C LEU A 38 -4.86 -3.81 -10.18
N GLY A 39 -5.62 -3.37 -11.19
CA GLY A 39 -6.04 -4.23 -12.30
C GLY A 39 -4.85 -4.81 -13.08
N ARG A 40 -3.80 -4.02 -13.30
CA ARG A 40 -2.57 -4.51 -13.93
C ARG A 40 -1.85 -5.56 -13.08
N LEU A 41 -1.76 -5.36 -11.77
CA LEU A 41 -1.15 -6.36 -10.87
C LEU A 41 -1.93 -7.68 -10.94
N ARG A 42 -3.25 -7.63 -10.81
CA ARG A 42 -4.10 -8.83 -10.89
C ARG A 42 -4.00 -9.53 -12.23
N GLN A 43 -3.94 -8.79 -13.33
CA GLN A 43 -3.71 -9.38 -14.65
C GLN A 43 -2.37 -10.13 -14.73
N GLN A 44 -1.30 -9.60 -14.14
CA GLN A 44 -0.01 -10.29 -14.10
C GLN A 44 -0.03 -11.50 -13.15
N MET A 45 -0.75 -11.41 -12.04
CA MET A 45 -0.95 -12.55 -11.14
C MET A 45 -1.70 -13.69 -11.84
N GLU A 46 -2.75 -13.38 -12.61
CA GLU A 46 -3.48 -14.36 -13.41
C GLU A 46 -2.58 -15.04 -14.45
N LEU A 47 -1.79 -14.26 -15.21
CA LEU A 47 -0.84 -14.80 -16.20
C LEU A 47 0.24 -15.67 -15.56
N ALA A 48 0.66 -15.37 -14.34
CA ALA A 48 1.65 -16.14 -13.59
C ALA A 48 1.03 -17.31 -12.81
N ASP A 49 -0.29 -17.49 -12.87
CA ASP A 49 -1.05 -18.49 -12.12
C ASP A 49 -0.74 -18.44 -10.61
N VAL A 50 -0.76 -17.24 -10.01
CA VAL A 50 -0.60 -17.02 -8.57
C VAL A 50 -1.88 -16.45 -7.97
N ALA A 51 -2.28 -16.96 -6.81
CA ALA A 51 -3.51 -16.53 -6.14
C ALA A 51 -3.30 -15.37 -5.17
N GLY A 52 -2.06 -15.15 -4.75
CA GLY A 52 -1.68 -14.05 -3.87
C GLY A 52 -0.37 -13.40 -4.28
N LEU A 53 -0.25 -12.12 -3.96
CA LEU A 53 0.96 -11.32 -4.16
C LEU A 53 1.31 -10.61 -2.85
N LEU A 54 2.55 -10.74 -2.38
CA LEU A 54 3.03 -10.12 -1.16
C LEU A 54 4.16 -9.13 -1.49
N LEU A 55 3.94 -7.85 -1.26
CA LEU A 55 4.85 -6.78 -1.61
C LEU A 55 5.46 -6.16 -0.35
N PHE A 56 6.77 -6.26 -0.19
CA PHE A 56 7.54 -5.63 0.90
C PHE A 56 8.20 -4.32 0.50
N ASP A 57 8.52 -4.15 -0.78
CA ASP A 57 9.14 -2.94 -1.27
C ASP A 57 8.20 -1.73 -1.19
N GLN A 58 8.71 -0.60 -0.69
CA GLN A 58 7.93 0.61 -0.45
C GLN A 58 7.37 1.22 -1.74
N ILE A 59 8.10 1.11 -2.86
CA ILE A 59 7.68 1.64 -4.16
C ILE A 59 6.55 0.78 -4.71
N ASN A 60 6.70 -0.56 -4.61
CA ASN A 60 5.68 -1.51 -5.05
C ASN A 60 4.42 -1.43 -4.18
N THR A 61 4.59 -1.29 -2.86
CA THR A 61 3.48 -1.04 -1.92
C THR A 61 2.72 0.23 -2.31
N ARG A 62 3.44 1.33 -2.58
CA ARG A 62 2.83 2.58 -3.04
C ARG A 62 2.17 2.44 -4.41
N TYR A 63 2.78 1.70 -5.35
CA TYR A 63 2.18 1.44 -6.64
C TYR A 63 0.82 0.75 -6.50
N ALA A 64 0.73 -0.25 -5.63
CA ALA A 64 -0.47 -1.04 -5.42
C ALA A 64 -1.59 -0.29 -4.69
N THR A 65 -1.26 0.50 -3.66
CA THR A 65 -2.23 1.05 -2.70
C THR A 65 -2.28 2.57 -2.68
N ASP A 66 -1.31 3.26 -3.29
CA ASP A 66 -1.07 4.70 -3.21
C ASP A 66 -0.77 5.22 -1.79
N ILE A 67 -0.61 4.33 -0.81
CA ILE A 67 -0.24 4.71 0.56
C ILE A 67 1.18 5.26 0.59
N THR A 68 1.38 6.33 1.36
CA THR A 68 2.69 6.91 1.58
C THR A 68 3.24 6.55 2.94
N ASN A 69 4.55 6.34 3.01
CA ASN A 69 5.26 6.15 4.26
C ASN A 69 6.55 6.98 4.24
N MET A 70 6.87 7.59 5.36
CA MET A 70 8.12 8.35 5.51
C MET A 70 9.37 7.47 5.62
N GLN A 71 9.20 6.15 5.75
CA GLN A 71 10.31 5.20 5.96
C GLN A 71 10.93 4.74 4.64
N VAL A 72 11.26 5.66 3.74
CA VAL A 72 11.96 5.35 2.47
C VAL A 72 13.30 4.63 2.73
N TRP A 73 13.95 4.91 3.85
CA TRP A 73 15.18 4.25 4.31
C TRP A 73 14.96 2.82 4.83
N CYS A 74 13.70 2.42 5.05
CA CYS A 74 13.33 1.06 5.46
C CYS A 74 13.01 0.14 4.27
N SER A 75 13.45 0.47 3.06
CA SER A 75 13.14 -0.31 1.85
C SER A 75 13.63 -1.77 1.87
N HIS A 76 14.50 -2.10 2.82
CA HIS A 76 15.05 -3.46 3.00
C HIS A 76 14.57 -4.16 4.29
N TYR A 77 13.62 -3.57 5.01
CA TYR A 77 13.10 -4.12 6.26
C TYR A 77 11.64 -4.55 6.11
N GLU A 78 11.29 -5.67 6.73
CA GLU A 78 9.95 -6.25 6.78
C GLU A 78 9.06 -5.48 7.79
N THR A 79 8.96 -4.16 7.63
CA THR A 79 8.21 -3.29 8.54
C THR A 79 6.82 -2.96 8.07
N ARG A 80 6.60 -3.13 6.77
CA ARG A 80 5.33 -2.92 6.11
C ARG A 80 5.26 -3.82 4.89
N CYS A 81 4.10 -4.40 4.63
CA CYS A 81 3.86 -5.11 3.39
C CYS A 81 2.38 -5.05 3.01
N VAL A 82 2.10 -5.36 1.76
CA VAL A 82 0.76 -5.47 1.23
C VAL A 82 0.56 -6.87 0.69
N PHE A 83 -0.51 -7.53 1.13
CA PHE A 83 -1.02 -8.73 0.51
C PHE A 83 -2.15 -8.36 -0.45
N ILE A 84 -2.11 -8.88 -1.67
CA ILE A 84 -3.13 -8.70 -2.70
C ILE A 84 -3.64 -10.08 -3.08
N ALA A 85 -4.93 -10.34 -2.88
CA ALA A 85 -5.56 -11.52 -3.44
C ALA A 85 -5.85 -11.29 -4.92
N LEU A 86 -5.70 -12.34 -5.74
CA LEU A 86 -6.11 -12.28 -7.15
C LEU A 86 -7.60 -11.91 -7.25
N ASP A 87 -8.42 -12.58 -6.46
CA ASP A 87 -9.88 -12.41 -6.42
C ASP A 87 -10.29 -12.18 -4.95
N GLY A 88 -10.07 -10.95 -4.44
CA GLY A 88 -10.34 -10.65 -3.04
C GLY A 88 -9.67 -9.38 -2.54
N PRO A 89 -9.39 -9.30 -1.23
CA PRO A 89 -8.96 -8.08 -0.59
C PRO A 89 -7.50 -7.70 -0.87
N VAL A 90 -7.26 -6.41 -0.71
CA VAL A 90 -5.95 -5.82 -0.52
C VAL A 90 -5.76 -5.56 0.96
N VAL A 91 -4.84 -6.26 1.60
CA VAL A 91 -4.58 -6.19 3.04
C VAL A 91 -3.24 -5.50 3.30
N LEU A 92 -3.30 -4.37 3.99
CA LEU A 92 -2.09 -3.67 4.43
C LEU A 92 -1.66 -4.18 5.81
N PHE A 93 -0.44 -4.64 5.91
CA PHE A 93 0.25 -4.93 7.17
C PHE A 93 1.18 -3.78 7.51
N ASP A 94 0.98 -3.15 8.66
CA ASP A 94 1.76 -2.01 9.10
C ASP A 94 1.87 -1.98 10.64
N TYR A 95 2.55 -0.99 11.20
CA TYR A 95 2.67 -0.82 12.64
C TYR A 95 1.32 -0.56 13.32
N ALA A 96 1.17 -1.05 14.54
CA ALA A 96 -0.06 -0.89 15.34
C ALA A 96 -0.50 0.56 15.57
N ASN A 97 0.40 1.52 15.46
CA ASN A 97 0.15 2.95 15.69
C ASN A 97 -0.09 3.76 14.41
N LEU A 98 -0.16 3.11 13.23
CA LEU A 98 -0.29 3.78 11.93
C LEU A 98 -1.60 3.53 11.16
N PRO A 99 -2.71 3.03 11.76
CA PRO A 99 -3.94 2.78 11.01
C PRO A 99 -4.51 4.05 10.36
N HIS A 100 -4.26 5.22 10.97
CA HIS A 100 -4.69 6.51 10.44
C HIS A 100 -4.10 6.85 9.06
N LEU A 101 -2.98 6.23 8.66
CA LEU A 101 -2.40 6.41 7.33
C LEU A 101 -3.15 5.63 6.23
N ALA A 102 -3.86 4.57 6.62
CA ALA A 102 -4.67 3.76 5.72
C ALA A 102 -6.14 4.22 5.69
N GLU A 103 -6.55 5.01 6.67
CA GLU A 103 -7.92 5.47 6.81
C GLU A 103 -8.38 6.28 5.58
N GLY A 104 -9.49 5.85 4.98
CA GLY A 104 -10.03 6.48 3.78
C GLY A 104 -9.24 6.20 2.49
N MET A 105 -8.25 5.31 2.49
CA MET A 105 -7.53 4.91 1.28
C MET A 105 -8.34 3.87 0.48
N PRO A 106 -8.85 4.22 -0.72
CA PRO A 106 -9.80 3.38 -1.45
C PRO A 106 -9.17 2.11 -2.06
N GLY A 107 -7.85 1.97 -1.97
CA GLY A 107 -7.12 0.78 -2.46
C GLY A 107 -6.74 -0.20 -1.35
N ILE A 108 -7.26 -0.04 -0.13
CA ILE A 108 -6.97 -0.89 1.03
C ILE A 108 -8.30 -1.35 1.62
N ASP A 109 -8.52 -2.65 1.62
CA ASP A 109 -9.76 -3.25 2.14
C ASP A 109 -9.63 -3.59 3.63
N GLU A 110 -8.43 -3.96 4.09
CA GLU A 110 -8.19 -4.36 5.46
C GLU A 110 -6.82 -3.87 5.94
N TYR A 111 -6.76 -3.46 7.22
CA TYR A 111 -5.52 -3.13 7.92
C TYR A 111 -5.23 -4.17 8.98
N ARG A 112 -4.00 -4.70 9.00
CA ARG A 112 -3.50 -5.60 10.04
C ARG A 112 -2.20 -5.08 10.63
N THR A 113 -2.01 -5.33 11.93
CA THR A 113 -0.71 -5.07 12.56
C THR A 113 0.29 -6.12 12.12
N ILE A 114 1.43 -5.68 11.59
CA ILE A 114 2.53 -6.59 11.27
C ILE A 114 3.21 -7.05 12.56
N PRO A 115 3.38 -8.37 12.78
CA PRO A 115 4.22 -8.85 13.88
C PRO A 115 5.68 -8.59 13.51
N GLY A 116 6.25 -7.48 13.92
CA GLY A 116 7.63 -7.13 13.56
C GLY A 116 8.60 -8.28 13.86
N PHE A 117 8.99 -9.02 12.84
CA PHE A 117 9.79 -10.25 12.95
C PHE A 117 11.26 -10.08 12.60
N TYR A 118 11.67 -8.90 12.10
CA TYR A 118 13.08 -8.61 11.92
C TYR A 118 13.80 -8.46 13.28
N PHE A 119 15.07 -8.81 13.31
CA PHE A 119 15.83 -8.95 14.56
C PHE A 119 15.80 -7.70 15.45
N PHE A 120 15.86 -6.50 14.87
CA PHE A 120 15.87 -5.24 15.62
C PHE A 120 14.56 -4.99 16.41
N ALA A 121 13.42 -5.49 15.91
CA ALA A 121 12.12 -5.37 16.58
C ALA A 121 11.78 -6.56 17.47
N ALA A 122 12.33 -7.73 17.16
CA ALA A 122 11.94 -8.99 17.75
C ALA A 122 13.01 -9.64 18.62
N SER A 123 14.29 -9.30 18.41
CA SER A 123 15.41 -9.96 19.08
C SER A 123 15.29 -11.50 18.95
N TYR A 124 15.37 -12.23 20.04
CA TYR A 124 15.23 -13.70 20.08
C TYR A 124 13.82 -14.22 19.72
N HIS A 125 12.84 -13.33 19.55
CA HIS A 125 11.47 -13.68 19.17
C HIS A 125 11.21 -13.56 17.66
N SER A 126 12.24 -13.40 16.84
CA SER A 126 12.09 -13.24 15.38
C SER A 126 11.39 -14.44 14.75
N GLU A 127 11.82 -15.66 15.05
CA GLU A 127 11.22 -16.86 14.48
C GLU A 127 9.73 -17.07 14.85
N PRO A 128 9.32 -17.03 16.14
CA PRO A 128 7.90 -17.13 16.48
C PRO A 128 7.05 -16.00 15.88
N ARG A 129 7.58 -14.79 15.73
CA ARG A 129 6.85 -13.69 15.09
C ARG A 129 6.74 -13.86 13.58
N ALA A 130 7.80 -14.35 12.92
CA ALA A 130 7.75 -14.70 11.50
C ALA A 130 6.71 -15.80 11.24
N LYS A 131 6.62 -16.78 12.14
CA LYS A 131 5.58 -17.81 12.06
C LYS A 131 4.18 -17.22 12.18
N LEU A 132 3.94 -16.33 13.14
CA LEU A 132 2.64 -15.63 13.27
C LEU A 132 2.27 -14.87 11.99
N PHE A 133 3.23 -14.22 11.36
CA PHE A 133 3.00 -13.54 10.10
C PHE A 133 2.67 -14.53 8.98
N ALA A 134 3.45 -15.61 8.87
CA ALA A 134 3.23 -16.66 7.87
C ALA A 134 1.86 -17.32 8.02
N ASP A 135 1.41 -17.59 9.27
CA ASP A 135 0.09 -18.14 9.55
C ASP A 135 -1.03 -17.19 9.07
N GLN A 136 -0.88 -15.86 9.24
CA GLN A 136 -1.83 -14.87 8.72
C GLN A 136 -1.89 -14.86 7.18
N ILE A 137 -0.74 -14.94 6.51
CA ILE A 137 -0.68 -15.01 5.05
C ILE A 137 -1.30 -16.33 4.56
N TYR A 138 -1.02 -17.43 5.23
CA TYR A 138 -1.60 -18.73 4.91
C TYR A 138 -3.14 -18.70 5.00
N ASP A 139 -3.69 -18.08 6.05
CA ASP A 139 -5.14 -17.94 6.22
C ASP A 139 -5.77 -17.08 5.13
N LEU A 140 -5.11 -15.99 4.72
CA LEU A 140 -5.55 -15.17 3.59
C LEU A 140 -5.53 -15.98 2.28
N MET A 141 -4.48 -16.74 2.02
CA MET A 141 -4.39 -17.61 0.85
C MET A 141 -5.49 -18.68 0.85
N ARG A 142 -5.75 -19.31 1.99
CA ARG A 142 -6.85 -20.29 2.12
C ARG A 142 -8.22 -19.68 1.86
N SER A 143 -8.44 -18.47 2.35
CA SER A 143 -9.74 -17.81 2.26
C SER A 143 -10.04 -17.27 0.86
N HIS A 144 -8.98 -16.87 0.12
CA HIS A 144 -9.14 -16.13 -1.13
C HIS A 144 -8.45 -16.76 -2.34
N GLY A 145 -7.69 -17.84 -2.14
CA GLY A 145 -6.92 -18.48 -3.22
C GLY A 145 -7.72 -19.42 -4.12
N GLY A 146 -9.00 -19.71 -3.79
CA GLY A 146 -9.81 -20.61 -4.61
C GLY A 146 -9.23 -22.03 -4.76
N GLY A 147 -8.39 -22.47 -3.81
CA GLY A 147 -7.66 -23.73 -3.87
C GLY A 147 -6.24 -23.61 -4.45
N ASN A 148 -5.89 -22.51 -5.10
CA ASN A 148 -4.52 -22.19 -5.51
C ASN A 148 -3.76 -21.57 -4.33
N MET A 149 -2.65 -22.17 -3.92
CA MET A 149 -1.81 -21.72 -2.81
C MET A 149 -0.49 -21.09 -3.28
N ARG A 150 -0.40 -20.72 -4.56
CA ARG A 150 0.81 -20.09 -5.12
C ARG A 150 0.83 -18.62 -4.76
N LEU A 151 1.85 -18.22 -4.02
CA LEU A 151 2.12 -16.85 -3.58
C LEU A 151 3.35 -16.32 -4.32
N ALA A 152 3.22 -15.15 -4.93
CA ALA A 152 4.36 -14.39 -5.43
C ALA A 152 4.87 -13.41 -4.35
N VAL A 153 6.18 -13.17 -4.32
CA VAL A 153 6.86 -12.23 -3.40
C VAL A 153 7.80 -11.34 -4.20
#